data_6ef8c8e32cb1ad8655a19230f6698e3a
#
_entry.id   6ef8c8e32cb1ad8655a19230f6698e3a
#
_cell.length_a   1.000
_cell.length_b   1.000
_cell.length_c   1.000
_cell.angle_alpha   90.00
_cell.angle_beta   90.00
_cell.angle_gamma   90.00
#
_symmetry.space_group_name_H-M   'P 1'
#
loop_
_entity.id
_entity.type
_entity.pdbx_description
1 polymer ?
#
loop_
_entity_poly.entity_id
_entity_poly.type
_entity_poly.pdbx_seq_one_letter_code
_entity_poly.pdbx_strand_id
1 'polypeptide(L)'
;IVHNPAVHVHDLSAKELYKSFFGIMNTGRWSRPFSYLSFAVNYHFGGLDVFGYHLVNFTIHCLAAIFLFLLIYQTLELPLLRRDYARHAYSISLMASLLWAVHPIHVSAVTYIVQRMASMAALFYFMAMFFYVKARTSSGSRTRQIIFACCCGISAVMALASKENAAMLPASLFLYEILLIQGYRKESRWAYAAAAAAV
;
A
#
# COMPACT_ATOMS: atom_id res chain seq x y z
N ILE A 1 -11.73 6.84 -18.09
CA ILE A 1 -10.48 7.35 -18.70
C ILE A 1 -10.83 8.07 -20.00
N VAL A 2 -11.51 7.41 -20.95
CA VAL A 2 -11.83 7.95 -22.30
C VAL A 2 -12.53 9.32 -22.28
N HIS A 3 -13.39 9.58 -21.31
CA HIS A 3 -14.16 10.83 -21.21
C HIS A 3 -13.62 11.81 -20.14
N ASN A 4 -12.43 11.55 -19.61
CA ASN A 4 -11.86 12.40 -18.56
C ASN A 4 -10.70 13.25 -19.10
N PRO A 5 -10.93 14.53 -19.41
CA PRO A 5 -9.91 15.39 -20.01
C PRO A 5 -8.70 15.64 -19.08
N ALA A 6 -8.85 15.45 -17.77
CA ALA A 6 -7.73 15.61 -16.82
C ALA A 6 -6.68 14.50 -16.93
N VAL A 7 -7.00 13.39 -17.60
CA VAL A 7 -6.07 12.27 -17.82
C VAL A 7 -5.38 12.36 -19.18
N HIS A 8 -5.94 13.14 -20.11
CA HIS A 8 -5.40 13.28 -21.47
C HIS A 8 -4.27 14.31 -21.53
N VAL A 9 -3.11 13.88 -21.08
CA VAL A 9 -1.90 14.71 -21.00
C VAL A 9 -1.00 14.43 -22.21
N HIS A 10 -0.79 15.45 -23.04
CA HIS A 10 0.06 15.34 -24.23
C HIS A 10 1.51 15.68 -23.90
N ASP A 11 1.76 16.57 -22.94
CA ASP A 11 3.08 16.98 -22.49
C ASP A 11 3.28 16.70 -20.99
N LEU A 12 4.47 16.20 -20.60
CA LEU A 12 4.87 16.03 -19.19
C LEU A 12 5.27 17.37 -18.53
N SER A 13 4.66 18.48 -18.94
CA SER A 13 4.90 19.76 -18.29
C SER A 13 4.33 19.77 -16.88
N ALA A 14 4.98 20.46 -15.96
CA ALA A 14 4.52 20.60 -14.57
C ALA A 14 3.07 21.11 -14.49
N LYS A 15 2.64 21.94 -15.43
CA LYS A 15 1.29 22.50 -15.53
C LYS A 15 0.25 21.44 -15.87
N GLU A 16 0.54 20.54 -16.81
CA GLU A 16 -0.39 19.46 -17.21
C GLU A 16 -0.45 18.37 -16.14
N LEU A 17 0.69 18.03 -15.52
CA LEU A 17 0.73 17.10 -14.39
C LEU A 17 -0.01 17.66 -13.17
N TYR A 18 0.12 18.96 -12.90
CA TYR A 18 -0.65 19.64 -11.85
C TYR A 18 -2.16 19.60 -12.13
N LYS A 19 -2.58 19.81 -13.37
CA LYS A 19 -3.97 19.67 -13.79
C LYS A 19 -4.49 18.24 -13.54
N SER A 20 -3.72 17.22 -13.92
CA SER A 20 -4.10 15.82 -13.67
C SER A 20 -4.21 15.50 -12.19
N PHE A 21 -3.29 16.03 -11.39
CA PHE A 21 -3.24 15.80 -9.95
C PHE A 21 -4.38 16.52 -9.21
N PHE A 22 -4.66 17.78 -9.55
CA PHE A 22 -5.64 18.62 -8.85
C PHE A 22 -6.91 18.95 -9.65
N GLY A 23 -6.91 18.76 -10.97
CA GLY A 23 -8.00 19.21 -11.85
C GLY A 23 -9.37 18.63 -11.58
N ILE A 24 -9.45 17.53 -10.82
CA ILE A 24 -10.70 16.88 -10.42
C ILE A 24 -11.20 17.37 -9.07
N MET A 25 -10.41 18.12 -8.32
CA MET A 25 -10.85 18.72 -7.03
C MET A 25 -12.00 19.72 -7.19
N ASN A 26 -12.21 20.28 -8.38
CA ASN A 26 -13.30 21.23 -8.66
C ASN A 26 -14.70 20.59 -8.73
N THR A 27 -14.81 19.26 -8.65
CA THR A 27 -16.10 18.52 -8.72
C THR A 27 -16.68 18.14 -7.36
N GLY A 28 -16.09 18.60 -6.24
CA GLY A 28 -16.57 18.33 -4.87
C GLY A 28 -16.42 16.87 -4.43
N ARG A 29 -15.83 16.00 -5.25
CA ARG A 29 -15.50 14.60 -4.91
C ARG A 29 -14.05 14.52 -4.42
N TRP A 30 -13.81 13.70 -3.41
CA TRP A 30 -12.47 13.35 -2.95
C TRP A 30 -11.68 12.82 -4.15
N SER A 31 -10.74 13.63 -4.64
CA SER A 31 -9.92 13.24 -5.77
C SER A 31 -8.90 12.20 -5.31
N ARG A 32 -8.57 11.26 -6.19
CA ARG A 32 -7.53 10.27 -6.02
C ARG A 32 -6.30 10.69 -6.84
N PRO A 33 -5.60 11.76 -6.41
CA PRO A 33 -4.67 12.50 -7.25
C PRO A 33 -3.54 11.62 -7.78
N PHE A 34 -3.05 10.69 -6.96
CA PHE A 34 -1.94 9.83 -7.34
C PHE A 34 -2.35 8.79 -8.40
N SER A 35 -3.56 8.27 -8.29
CA SER A 35 -4.11 7.35 -9.31
C SER A 35 -4.33 8.05 -10.64
N TYR A 36 -4.87 9.26 -10.63
CA TYR A 36 -5.07 10.04 -11.85
C TYR A 36 -3.75 10.42 -12.51
N LEU A 37 -2.75 10.81 -11.71
CA LEU A 37 -1.40 11.04 -12.21
C LEU A 37 -0.83 9.81 -12.92
N SER A 38 -1.03 8.61 -12.35
CA SER A 38 -0.58 7.36 -12.98
C SER A 38 -1.26 7.08 -14.31
N PHE A 39 -2.54 7.45 -14.45
CA PHE A 39 -3.25 7.34 -15.72
C PHE A 39 -2.77 8.37 -16.74
N ALA A 40 -2.50 9.60 -16.31
CA ALA A 40 -1.99 10.66 -17.16
C ALA A 40 -0.61 10.31 -17.75
N VAL A 41 0.28 9.79 -16.92
CA VAL A 41 1.59 9.30 -17.37
C VAL A 41 1.42 8.14 -18.37
N ASN A 42 0.52 7.19 -18.10
CA ASN A 42 0.26 6.09 -19.02
C ASN A 42 -0.30 6.59 -20.37
N TYR A 43 -1.22 7.57 -20.33
CA TYR A 43 -1.78 8.18 -21.53
C TYR A 43 -0.72 8.92 -22.35
N HIS A 44 0.20 9.63 -21.72
CA HIS A 44 1.30 10.32 -22.42
C HIS A 44 2.14 9.37 -23.28
N PHE A 45 2.45 8.17 -22.77
CA PHE A 45 3.30 7.20 -23.47
C PHE A 45 2.54 6.32 -24.48
N GLY A 46 1.30 5.98 -24.24
CA GLY A 46 0.55 5.01 -25.03
C GLY A 46 -0.82 5.48 -25.50
N GLY A 47 -1.23 6.72 -25.24
CA GLY A 47 -2.57 7.21 -25.57
C GLY A 47 -3.66 6.34 -24.96
N LEU A 48 -4.55 5.83 -25.79
CA LEU A 48 -5.63 4.93 -25.39
C LEU A 48 -5.30 3.44 -25.62
N ASP A 49 -4.05 3.10 -25.92
CA ASP A 49 -3.66 1.69 -26.08
C ASP A 49 -3.84 0.94 -24.75
N VAL A 50 -4.73 -0.03 -24.78
CA VAL A 50 -5.15 -0.81 -23.60
C VAL A 50 -4.03 -1.66 -23.05
N PHE A 51 -3.11 -2.13 -23.90
CA PHE A 51 -1.99 -2.98 -23.47
C PHE A 51 -1.11 -2.30 -22.42
N GLY A 52 -0.74 -1.03 -22.63
CA GLY A 52 0.07 -0.28 -21.70
C GLY A 52 -0.59 -0.13 -20.31
N TYR A 53 -1.92 0.02 -20.27
CA TYR A 53 -2.65 0.10 -19.00
C TYR A 53 -2.66 -1.23 -18.25
N HIS A 54 -2.85 -2.34 -18.94
CA HIS A 54 -2.80 -3.67 -18.31
C HIS A 54 -1.41 -4.02 -17.81
N LEU A 55 -0.36 -3.69 -18.58
CA LEU A 55 1.02 -3.92 -18.18
C LEU A 55 1.34 -3.18 -16.85
N VAL A 56 0.94 -1.92 -16.73
CA VAL A 56 1.13 -1.15 -15.50
C VAL A 56 0.33 -1.74 -14.34
N ASN A 57 -0.93 -2.14 -14.56
CA ASN A 57 -1.77 -2.77 -13.53
C ASN A 57 -1.14 -4.09 -13.05
N PHE A 58 -0.67 -4.92 -13.98
CA PHE A 58 0.02 -6.17 -13.68
C PHE A 58 1.29 -5.92 -12.84
N THR A 59 2.09 -4.93 -13.24
CA THR A 59 3.31 -4.56 -12.50
C THR A 59 2.99 -4.12 -11.07
N ILE A 60 1.97 -3.28 -10.89
CA ILE A 60 1.51 -2.84 -9.56
C ILE A 60 1.07 -4.04 -8.72
N HIS A 61 0.33 -4.99 -9.32
CA HIS A 61 -0.12 -6.19 -8.63
C HIS A 61 1.04 -7.09 -8.20
N CYS A 62 2.03 -7.29 -9.07
CA CYS A 62 3.25 -8.04 -8.74
C CYS A 62 4.05 -7.37 -7.59
N LEU A 63 4.20 -6.04 -7.65
CA LEU A 63 4.87 -5.30 -6.57
C LEU A 63 4.10 -5.41 -5.25
N ALA A 64 2.77 -5.36 -5.28
CA ALA A 64 1.95 -5.56 -4.08
C ALA A 64 2.16 -6.96 -3.48
N ALA A 65 2.23 -8.00 -4.31
CA ALA A 65 2.53 -9.37 -3.86
C ALA A 65 3.93 -9.48 -3.23
N ILE A 66 4.94 -8.80 -3.81
CA ILE A 66 6.30 -8.76 -3.26
C ILE A 66 6.30 -8.08 -1.89
N PHE A 67 5.64 -6.93 -1.74
CA PHE A 67 5.58 -6.25 -0.45
C PHE A 67 4.75 -7.03 0.58
N LEU A 68 3.72 -7.74 0.16
CA LEU A 68 2.98 -8.67 1.02
C LEU A 68 3.90 -9.81 1.50
N PHE A 69 4.68 -10.42 0.60
CA PHE A 69 5.69 -11.42 0.97
C PHE A 69 6.66 -10.86 2.03
N LEU A 70 7.25 -9.69 1.77
CA LEU A 70 8.21 -9.06 2.67
C LEU A 70 7.59 -8.73 4.04
N LEU A 71 6.33 -8.27 4.05
CA LEU A 71 5.59 -7.98 5.27
C LEU A 71 5.34 -9.26 6.09
N ILE A 72 4.84 -10.33 5.47
CA ILE A 72 4.59 -11.60 6.15
C ILE A 72 5.90 -12.19 6.68
N TYR A 73 6.95 -12.21 5.86
CA TYR A 73 8.26 -12.69 6.26
C TYR A 73 8.79 -11.94 7.49
N GLN A 74 8.73 -10.61 7.46
CA GLN A 74 9.18 -9.78 8.57
C GLN A 74 8.32 -9.97 9.82
N THR A 75 7.03 -10.24 9.64
CA THR A 75 6.09 -10.54 10.73
C THR A 75 6.46 -11.85 11.44
N LEU A 76 6.74 -12.90 10.67
CA LEU A 76 7.11 -14.21 11.23
C LEU A 76 8.49 -14.21 11.91
N GLU A 77 9.35 -13.24 11.57
CA GLU A 77 10.65 -13.01 12.23
C GLU A 77 10.53 -12.15 13.51
N LEU A 78 9.34 -11.65 13.86
CA LEU A 78 9.16 -10.91 15.13
C LEU A 78 9.41 -11.82 16.34
N PRO A 79 9.97 -11.29 17.44
CA PRO A 79 10.29 -12.07 18.64
C PRO A 79 9.16 -12.95 19.16
N LEU A 80 7.92 -12.47 18.99
CA LEU A 80 6.70 -13.19 19.39
C LEU A 80 6.47 -14.48 18.59
N LEU A 81 6.75 -14.46 17.29
CA LEU A 81 6.42 -15.53 16.33
C LEU A 81 7.65 -16.35 15.91
N ARG A 82 8.83 -15.77 16.05
CA ARG A 82 10.09 -16.35 15.57
C ARG A 82 10.35 -17.74 16.14
N ARG A 83 10.01 -17.96 17.42
CA ARG A 83 10.24 -19.24 18.08
C ARG A 83 9.54 -20.41 17.34
N ASP A 84 8.33 -20.17 16.88
CA ASP A 84 7.49 -21.22 16.30
C ASP A 84 7.60 -21.29 14.77
N TYR A 85 7.87 -20.15 14.10
CA TYR A 85 7.75 -20.02 12.65
C TYR A 85 9.04 -19.71 11.90
N ALA A 86 10.15 -19.31 12.53
CA ALA A 86 11.36 -18.87 11.83
C ALA A 86 11.89 -19.88 10.82
N ARG A 87 11.85 -21.19 11.15
CA ARG A 87 12.29 -22.27 10.25
C ARG A 87 11.53 -22.29 8.93
N HIS A 88 10.28 -21.91 8.94
CA HIS A 88 9.37 -22.00 7.80
C HIS A 88 8.91 -20.60 7.30
N ALA A 89 9.44 -19.53 7.89
CA ALA A 89 9.01 -18.16 7.61
C ALA A 89 9.05 -17.82 6.11
N TYR A 90 10.13 -18.18 5.43
CA TYR A 90 10.27 -17.98 3.98
C TYR A 90 9.17 -18.72 3.19
N SER A 91 9.01 -20.02 3.44
CA SER A 91 8.05 -20.85 2.69
C SER A 91 6.61 -20.41 2.94
N ILE A 92 6.26 -20.12 4.21
CA ILE A 92 4.92 -19.63 4.57
C ILE A 92 4.63 -18.29 3.86
N SER A 93 5.58 -17.35 3.93
CA SER A 93 5.42 -16.03 3.30
C SER A 93 5.29 -16.14 1.79
N LEU A 94 6.11 -16.98 1.15
CA LEU A 94 6.07 -17.21 -0.29
C LEU A 94 4.73 -17.82 -0.71
N MET A 95 4.29 -18.88 -0.05
CA MET A 95 3.02 -19.54 -0.36
C MET A 95 1.83 -18.61 -0.15
N ALA A 96 1.80 -17.88 0.96
CA ALA A 96 0.71 -16.95 1.26
C ALA A 96 0.63 -15.81 0.23
N SER A 97 1.77 -15.21 -0.14
CA SER A 97 1.79 -14.13 -1.13
C SER A 97 1.49 -14.61 -2.55
N LEU A 98 1.93 -15.82 -2.92
CA LEU A 98 1.58 -16.43 -4.21
C LEU A 98 0.09 -16.76 -4.29
N LEU A 99 -0.47 -17.40 -3.25
CA LEU A 99 -1.90 -17.68 -3.19
C LEU A 99 -2.74 -16.40 -3.29
N TRP A 100 -2.31 -15.32 -2.62
CA TRP A 100 -2.93 -14.02 -2.75
C TRP A 100 -2.81 -13.49 -4.19
N ALA A 101 -1.63 -13.55 -4.79
CA ALA A 101 -1.38 -13.00 -6.12
C ALA A 101 -2.20 -13.67 -7.23
N VAL A 102 -2.37 -15.01 -7.15
CA VAL A 102 -3.10 -15.78 -8.17
C VAL A 102 -4.58 -15.97 -7.85
N HIS A 103 -5.05 -15.43 -6.72
CA HIS A 103 -6.43 -15.62 -6.30
C HIS A 103 -7.42 -15.00 -7.30
N PRO A 104 -8.46 -15.71 -7.76
CA PRO A 104 -9.39 -15.23 -8.79
C PRO A 104 -10.06 -13.89 -8.49
N ILE A 105 -10.22 -13.53 -7.21
CA ILE A 105 -10.81 -12.25 -6.80
C ILE A 105 -9.98 -11.05 -7.29
N HIS A 106 -8.68 -11.25 -7.56
CA HIS A 106 -7.76 -10.20 -8.03
C HIS A 106 -7.69 -10.08 -9.56
N VAL A 107 -8.40 -10.89 -10.32
CA VAL A 107 -8.44 -10.78 -11.79
C VAL A 107 -8.84 -9.38 -12.22
N SER A 108 -9.85 -8.78 -11.59
CA SER A 108 -10.26 -7.41 -11.86
C SER A 108 -9.20 -6.35 -11.55
N ALA A 109 -8.26 -6.64 -10.64
CA ALA A 109 -7.16 -5.73 -10.31
C ALA A 109 -6.21 -5.51 -11.49
N VAL A 110 -6.08 -6.50 -12.37
CA VAL A 110 -5.23 -6.47 -13.58
C VAL A 110 -6.04 -6.10 -14.81
N THR A 111 -7.21 -6.74 -15.00
CA THR A 111 -8.00 -6.64 -16.24
C THR A 111 -8.90 -5.40 -16.29
N TYR A 112 -9.32 -4.86 -15.16
CA TYR A 112 -10.14 -3.66 -15.13
C TYR A 112 -9.29 -2.42 -14.86
N ILE A 113 -9.06 -1.60 -15.89
CA ILE A 113 -8.11 -0.48 -15.88
C ILE A 113 -8.31 0.46 -14.67
N VAL A 114 -9.56 0.82 -14.36
CA VAL A 114 -9.89 1.75 -13.26
C VAL A 114 -9.59 1.15 -11.89
N GLN A 115 -9.54 -0.18 -11.77
CA GLN A 115 -9.21 -0.84 -10.52
C GLN A 115 -7.75 -0.61 -10.08
N ARG A 116 -6.92 -0.02 -10.96
CA ARG A 116 -5.58 0.49 -10.61
C ARG A 116 -5.57 1.29 -9.31
N MET A 117 -6.61 2.08 -9.08
CA MET A 117 -6.73 2.89 -7.84
C MET A 117 -6.70 2.01 -6.59
N ALA A 118 -7.40 0.88 -6.61
CA ALA A 118 -7.41 -0.06 -5.49
C ALA A 118 -6.08 -0.83 -5.39
N SER A 119 -5.51 -1.24 -6.53
CA SER A 119 -4.23 -1.97 -6.57
C SER A 119 -3.07 -1.09 -6.07
N MET A 120 -3.05 0.19 -6.43
CA MET A 120 -2.07 1.15 -5.92
C MET A 120 -2.25 1.40 -4.42
N ALA A 121 -3.48 1.56 -3.96
CA ALA A 121 -3.75 1.70 -2.53
C ALA A 121 -3.27 0.47 -1.75
N ALA A 122 -3.51 -0.75 -2.23
CA ALA A 122 -3.03 -1.98 -1.62
C ALA A 122 -1.49 -2.06 -1.62
N LEU A 123 -0.83 -1.74 -2.74
CA LEU A 123 0.63 -1.69 -2.83
C LEU A 123 1.21 -0.77 -1.76
N PHE A 124 0.76 0.48 -1.72
CA PHE A 124 1.30 1.46 -0.77
C PHE A 124 0.90 1.16 0.68
N TYR A 125 -0.23 0.50 0.89
CA TYR A 125 -0.63 0.00 2.20
C TYR A 125 0.34 -1.07 2.72
N PHE A 126 0.67 -2.08 1.90
CA PHE A 126 1.66 -3.11 2.27
C PHE A 126 3.05 -2.51 2.44
N MET A 127 3.44 -1.54 1.60
CA MET A 127 4.70 -0.80 1.76
C MET A 127 4.75 -0.06 3.10
N ALA A 128 3.69 0.66 3.46
CA ALA A 128 3.62 1.39 4.73
C ALA A 128 3.74 0.45 5.93
N MET A 129 3.00 -0.66 5.92
CA MET A 129 3.07 -1.69 6.96
C MET A 129 4.47 -2.30 7.06
N PHE A 130 5.08 -2.66 5.94
CA PHE A 130 6.44 -3.21 5.90
C PHE A 130 7.48 -2.22 6.46
N PHE A 131 7.45 -0.98 6.02
CA PHE A 131 8.39 0.04 6.50
C PHE A 131 8.16 0.38 7.97
N TYR A 132 6.91 0.35 8.44
CA TYR A 132 6.61 0.47 9.86
C TYR A 132 7.30 -0.62 10.68
N VAL A 133 7.13 -1.89 10.29
CA VAL A 133 7.78 -3.02 10.98
C VAL A 133 9.28 -2.87 10.95
N LYS A 134 9.87 -2.48 9.82
CA LYS A 134 11.32 -2.21 9.69
C LYS A 134 11.77 -1.08 10.62
N ALA A 135 11.02 0.01 10.72
CA ALA A 135 11.34 1.12 11.61
C ALA A 135 11.36 0.66 13.08
N ARG A 136 10.37 -0.19 13.46
CA ARG A 136 10.22 -0.69 14.83
C ARG A 136 11.23 -1.78 15.21
N THR A 137 11.65 -2.59 14.25
CA THR A 137 12.54 -3.74 14.49
C THR A 137 14.02 -3.44 14.20
N SER A 138 14.33 -2.29 13.59
CA SER A 138 15.70 -1.89 13.25
C SER A 138 16.47 -1.52 14.51
N SER A 139 17.31 -2.43 15.02
CA SER A 139 18.18 -2.17 16.16
C SER A 139 19.53 -1.59 15.71
N GLY A 140 20.08 -0.63 16.48
CA GLY A 140 21.46 -0.16 16.35
C GLY A 140 21.70 1.11 15.52
N SER A 141 20.75 1.62 14.72
CA SER A 141 20.93 2.89 13.99
C SER A 141 19.66 3.73 13.96
N ARG A 142 19.69 4.84 14.69
CA ARG A 142 18.60 5.83 14.70
C ARG A 142 18.31 6.38 13.31
N THR A 143 19.34 6.56 12.49
CA THR A 143 19.21 7.01 11.11
C THR A 143 18.36 6.05 10.29
N ARG A 144 18.60 4.73 10.38
CA ARG A 144 17.77 3.72 9.68
C ARG A 144 16.32 3.73 10.15
N GLN A 145 16.09 3.86 11.46
CA GLN A 145 14.74 3.96 11.99
C GLN A 145 13.99 5.16 11.41
N ILE A 146 14.63 6.34 11.34
CA ILE A 146 14.07 7.56 10.76
C ILE A 146 13.78 7.36 9.28
N ILE A 147 14.71 6.81 8.51
CA ILE A 147 14.51 6.55 7.07
C ILE A 147 13.28 5.67 6.85
N PHE A 148 13.17 4.54 7.57
CA PHE A 148 12.03 3.65 7.44
C PHE A 148 10.72 4.30 7.92
N ALA A 149 10.75 5.12 8.97
CA ALA A 149 9.58 5.88 9.41
C ALA A 149 9.14 6.91 8.35
N CYS A 150 10.07 7.61 7.71
CA CYS A 150 9.78 8.50 6.60
C CYS A 150 9.18 7.72 5.39
N CYS A 151 9.76 6.58 5.02
CA CYS A 151 9.22 5.73 3.97
C CYS A 151 7.80 5.24 4.29
N CYS A 152 7.53 4.88 5.55
CA CYS A 152 6.20 4.53 6.01
C CYS A 152 5.23 5.70 5.83
N GLY A 153 5.58 6.90 6.29
CA GLY A 153 4.74 8.10 6.15
C GLY A 153 4.45 8.45 4.69
N ILE A 154 5.47 8.43 3.82
CA ILE A 154 5.30 8.66 2.38
C ILE A 154 4.37 7.62 1.77
N SER A 155 4.57 6.33 2.06
CA SER A 155 3.72 5.26 1.55
C SER A 155 2.28 5.40 2.05
N ALA A 156 2.06 5.82 3.29
CA ALA A 156 0.73 6.06 3.85
C ALA A 156 0.00 7.19 3.10
N VAL A 157 0.69 8.30 2.84
CA VAL A 157 0.14 9.42 2.05
C VAL A 157 -0.19 8.97 0.62
N MET A 158 0.70 8.20 -0.03
CA MET A 158 0.46 7.67 -1.37
C MET A 158 -0.73 6.69 -1.41
N ALA A 159 -0.90 5.87 -0.37
CA ALA A 159 -2.06 4.98 -0.25
C ALA A 159 -3.37 5.77 -0.18
N LEU A 160 -3.45 6.78 0.69
CA LEU A 160 -4.60 7.66 0.83
C LEU A 160 -4.89 8.45 -0.46
N ALA A 161 -3.84 8.95 -1.12
CA ALA A 161 -3.94 9.67 -2.39
C ALA A 161 -4.33 8.76 -3.57
N SER A 162 -4.31 7.43 -3.39
CA SER A 162 -4.75 6.45 -4.38
C SER A 162 -6.20 6.04 -4.21
N LYS A 163 -6.63 5.77 -2.97
CA LYS A 163 -8.02 5.40 -2.66
C LYS A 163 -8.33 5.63 -1.18
N GLU A 164 -9.54 6.09 -0.89
CA GLU A 164 -10.04 6.41 0.46
C GLU A 164 -10.04 5.23 1.43
N ASN A 165 -10.14 3.99 0.93
CA ASN A 165 -10.11 2.78 1.77
C ASN A 165 -8.80 2.64 2.57
N ALA A 166 -7.72 3.32 2.13
CA ALA A 166 -6.46 3.34 2.86
C ALA A 166 -6.54 4.12 4.20
N ALA A 167 -7.64 4.83 4.48
CA ALA A 167 -7.85 5.50 5.76
C ALA A 167 -7.84 4.54 6.97
N MET A 168 -8.03 3.23 6.72
CA MET A 168 -7.90 2.20 7.77
C MET A 168 -6.44 1.90 8.18
N LEU A 169 -5.44 2.43 7.46
CA LEU A 169 -4.03 2.17 7.74
C LEU A 169 -3.59 2.51 9.17
N PRO A 170 -3.95 3.67 9.76
CA PRO A 170 -3.59 3.98 11.14
C PRO A 170 -4.13 2.95 12.15
N ALA A 171 -5.37 2.51 11.97
CA ALA A 171 -5.97 1.48 12.81
C ALA A 171 -5.24 0.14 12.68
N SER A 172 -4.85 -0.24 11.46
CA SER A 172 -4.08 -1.46 11.22
C SER A 172 -2.68 -1.39 11.82
N LEU A 173 -1.99 -0.24 11.72
CA LEU A 173 -0.69 -0.03 12.35
C LEU A 173 -0.79 -0.12 13.88
N PHE A 174 -1.83 0.48 14.45
CA PHE A 174 -2.09 0.42 15.88
C PHE A 174 -2.34 -1.01 16.37
N LEU A 175 -3.20 -1.77 15.68
CA LEU A 175 -3.46 -3.17 16.02
C LEU A 175 -2.21 -4.02 15.86
N TYR A 176 -1.45 -3.80 14.80
CA TYR A 176 -0.19 -4.51 14.55
C TYR A 176 0.83 -4.25 15.67
N GLU A 177 0.97 -2.99 16.10
CA GLU A 177 1.86 -2.63 17.20
C GLU A 177 1.49 -3.36 18.49
N ILE A 178 0.21 -3.33 18.86
CA ILE A 178 -0.26 -3.90 20.12
C ILE A 178 -0.16 -5.42 20.11
N LEU A 179 -0.63 -6.06 19.03
CA LEU A 179 -0.78 -7.51 18.99
C LEU A 179 0.53 -8.24 18.69
N LEU A 180 1.38 -7.67 17.83
CA LEU A 180 2.53 -8.38 17.27
C LEU A 180 3.88 -7.81 17.73
N ILE A 181 4.03 -6.50 17.90
CA ILE A 181 5.29 -5.89 18.29
C ILE A 181 5.42 -5.85 19.82
N GLN A 182 4.42 -5.32 20.51
CA GLN A 182 4.45 -5.23 21.99
C GLN A 182 4.08 -6.56 22.65
N GLY A 183 3.35 -7.41 21.93
CA GLY A 183 2.76 -8.61 22.47
C GLY A 183 1.64 -8.30 23.48
N TYR A 184 0.78 -9.27 23.73
CA TYR A 184 -0.28 -9.12 24.74
C TYR A 184 0.34 -9.23 26.13
N ARG A 185 0.89 -8.12 26.67
CA ARG A 185 1.36 -8.06 28.05
C ARG A 185 0.18 -8.02 29.01
N LYS A 186 0.18 -8.92 29.99
CA LYS A 186 -0.87 -9.03 31.00
C LYS A 186 -1.10 -7.70 31.76
N GLU A 187 -0.06 -6.86 31.84
CA GLU A 187 -0.09 -5.55 32.50
C GLU A 187 -0.81 -4.44 31.70
N SER A 188 -0.95 -4.61 30.38
CA SER A 188 -1.63 -3.60 29.52
C SER A 188 -3.11 -3.92 29.24
N ARG A 189 -3.70 -4.90 29.91
CA ARG A 189 -5.11 -5.32 29.66
C ARG A 189 -6.11 -4.17 29.73
N TRP A 190 -5.88 -3.22 30.62
CA TRP A 190 -6.75 -2.05 30.76
C TRP A 190 -6.63 -1.05 29.60
N ALA A 191 -5.43 -0.86 29.05
CA ALA A 191 -5.23 -0.02 27.87
C ALA A 191 -5.90 -0.63 26.63
N TYR A 192 -5.86 -1.97 26.50
CA TYR A 192 -6.53 -2.69 25.41
C TYR A 192 -8.05 -2.64 25.54
N ALA A 193 -8.58 -2.79 26.77
CA ALA A 193 -10.01 -2.69 27.02
C ALA A 193 -10.54 -1.28 26.74
N ALA A 194 -9.79 -0.24 27.12
CA ALA A 194 -10.13 1.15 26.83
C ALA A 194 -10.11 1.45 25.32
N ALA A 195 -9.11 0.93 24.58
CA ALA A 195 -9.03 1.09 23.14
C ALA A 195 -10.17 0.34 22.40
N ALA A 196 -10.54 -0.85 22.87
CA ALA A 196 -11.65 -1.63 22.31
C ALA A 196 -13.04 -1.01 22.60
N ALA A 197 -13.17 -0.26 23.70
CA ALA A 197 -14.40 0.45 24.02
C ALA A 197 -14.56 1.78 23.27
N ALA A 198 -13.50 2.26 22.60
CA ALA A 198 -13.49 3.52 21.85
C ALA A 198 -13.72 3.32 20.34
N VAL A 199 -13.88 2.07 19.88
CA VAL A 199 -14.19 1.66 18.50
C VAL A 199 -15.63 1.19 18.40
#